data_6a0c6d2ee7550f86cfd307e2da6114f3
#
_entry.id   6a0c6d2ee7550f86cfd307e2da6114f3
#
_cell.length_a   1.000
_cell.length_b   1.000
_cell.length_c   1.000
_cell.angle_alpha   90.00
_cell.angle_beta   90.00
_cell.angle_gamma   90.00
#
_symmetry.space_group_name_H-M   'P 1'
#
loop_
_entity.id
_entity.type
_entity.pdbx_description
1 polymer ?
#
loop_
_entity_poly.entity_id
_entity_poly.type
_entity_poly.pdbx_seq_one_letter_code
_entity_poly.pdbx_strand_id
1 'polypeptide(L)'
;MTITKYINTLEYTYDKNHAISHYRINEGGYRNKGELLESIAKYHRGIYAEVNPNIAWNAGSDIESESASVKSSGASLGRGIGGYAATADEKIEAYFKNVSSTTFIWIHMNEDTQEVIEYHMNRAEFEIFVSKFTRVCNSSNHKELAIRFRKHTKKMEAWFESMATT
;
A
#
# COMPACT_ATOMS: atom_id res chain seq x y z
N MET A 1 5.17 -6.27 15.80
CA MET A 1 5.39 -5.39 14.65
C MET A 1 6.84 -5.02 14.54
N THR A 2 7.36 -4.92 13.33
CA THR A 2 8.75 -4.52 13.08
C THR A 2 8.79 -3.30 12.16
N ILE A 3 9.84 -2.49 12.29
CA ILE A 3 10.06 -1.29 11.48
C ILE A 3 11.40 -1.46 10.75
N THR A 4 11.38 -1.30 9.43
CA THR A 4 12.58 -1.40 8.59
C THR A 4 12.79 -0.09 7.86
N LYS A 5 14.01 0.40 7.83
CA LYS A 5 14.39 1.64 7.13
C LYS A 5 15.52 1.35 6.15
N TYR A 6 15.43 1.95 4.97
CA TYR A 6 16.47 1.87 3.95
C TYR A 6 16.40 3.06 3.02
N ILE A 7 17.45 3.24 2.23
CA ILE A 7 17.47 4.28 1.18
C ILE A 7 17.05 3.64 -0.15
N ASN A 8 16.12 4.27 -0.84
CA ASN A 8 15.69 3.82 -2.16
C ASN A 8 16.84 3.93 -3.17
N THR A 9 17.06 2.86 -3.93
CA THR A 9 18.03 2.82 -5.01
C THR A 9 17.38 2.59 -6.38
N LEU A 10 16.06 2.42 -6.44
CA LEU A 10 15.35 2.34 -7.72
C LEU A 10 15.25 3.73 -8.34
N GLU A 11 15.78 3.87 -9.56
CA GLU A 11 15.73 5.13 -10.28
C GLU A 11 14.34 5.38 -10.87
N TYR A 12 13.81 6.58 -10.63
CA TYR A 12 12.55 7.03 -11.18
C TYR A 12 12.57 8.53 -11.42
N THR A 13 11.64 9.02 -12.25
CA THR A 13 11.43 10.44 -12.47
C THR A 13 9.98 10.80 -12.23
N TYR A 14 9.73 12.02 -11.74
CA TYR A 14 8.38 12.53 -11.60
C TYR A 14 7.95 13.17 -12.94
N ASP A 15 6.80 12.74 -13.46
CA ASP A 15 6.26 13.28 -14.72
C ASP A 15 4.99 14.08 -14.45
N LYS A 16 5.10 15.40 -14.61
CA LYS A 16 3.98 16.33 -14.40
C LYS A 16 2.93 16.27 -15.50
N ASN A 17 3.27 15.71 -16.65
CA ASN A 17 2.40 15.72 -17.82
C ASN A 17 1.45 14.53 -17.89
N HIS A 18 1.60 13.54 -16.99
CA HIS A 18 0.75 12.38 -16.92
C HIS A 18 -0.37 12.58 -15.90
N ALA A 19 -1.61 12.53 -16.36
CA ALA A 19 -2.79 12.76 -15.52
C ALA A 19 -3.07 11.64 -14.52
N ILE A 20 -2.68 10.43 -14.84
CA ILE A 20 -3.03 9.23 -14.06
C ILE A 20 -1.83 8.64 -13.33
N SER A 21 -0.65 8.73 -13.93
CA SER A 21 0.58 8.15 -13.39
C SER A 21 1.66 9.22 -13.42
N HIS A 22 2.21 9.53 -12.26
CA HIS A 22 3.12 10.66 -12.11
C HIS A 22 4.60 10.26 -12.09
N TYR A 23 4.89 8.98 -12.05
CA TYR A 23 6.25 8.48 -11.88
C TYR A 23 6.62 7.53 -13.00
N ARG A 24 7.80 7.72 -13.56
CA ARG A 24 8.36 6.83 -14.56
C ARG A 24 9.55 6.07 -13.97
N ILE A 25 9.48 4.77 -14.03
CA ILE A 25 10.57 3.88 -13.67
C ILE A 25 11.34 3.54 -14.94
N ASN A 26 12.66 3.66 -14.92
CA ASN A 26 13.50 3.46 -16.11
C ASN A 26 13.30 2.08 -16.76
N GLU A 27 12.95 1.08 -15.98
CA GLU A 27 12.79 -0.29 -16.45
C GLU A 27 11.35 -0.67 -16.82
N GLY A 28 10.40 0.27 -16.75
CA GLY A 28 9.05 -0.12 -17.09
C GLY A 28 7.93 0.89 -16.90
N GLY A 29 7.81 1.90 -17.71
CA GLY A 29 6.60 2.70 -17.83
C GLY A 29 6.21 3.54 -16.61
N TYR A 30 4.99 4.05 -16.63
CA TYR A 30 4.49 5.02 -15.64
C TYR A 30 3.79 4.35 -14.48
N ARG A 31 3.94 4.94 -13.30
CA ARG A 31 3.39 4.44 -12.03
C ARG A 31 2.69 5.56 -11.25
N ASN A 32 1.60 5.23 -10.57
CA ASN A 32 1.11 6.09 -9.52
C ASN A 32 2.00 5.93 -8.26
N LYS A 33 1.77 6.76 -7.25
CA LYS A 33 2.61 6.75 -6.04
C LYS A 33 2.61 5.39 -5.33
N GLY A 34 1.46 4.76 -5.20
CA GLY A 34 1.36 3.46 -4.54
C GLY A 34 2.12 2.36 -5.27
N GLU A 35 1.99 2.33 -6.59
CA GLU A 35 2.72 1.37 -7.43
C GLU A 35 4.22 1.63 -7.41
N LEU A 36 4.64 2.90 -7.36
CA LEU A 36 6.05 3.26 -7.22
C LEU A 36 6.62 2.69 -5.91
N LEU A 37 5.93 2.90 -4.80
CA LEU A 37 6.38 2.43 -3.50
C LEU A 37 6.43 0.91 -3.43
N GLU A 38 5.46 0.22 -4.00
CA GLU A 38 5.47 -1.23 -4.13
C GLU A 38 6.67 -1.70 -4.95
N SER A 39 6.96 -1.03 -6.07
CA SER A 39 8.12 -1.32 -6.91
C SER A 39 9.43 -1.10 -6.15
N ILE A 40 9.52 -0.05 -5.35
CA ILE A 40 10.70 0.23 -4.52
C ILE A 40 10.90 -0.90 -3.50
N ALA A 41 9.83 -1.34 -2.84
CA ALA A 41 9.90 -2.45 -1.87
C ALA A 41 10.39 -3.74 -2.54
N LYS A 42 9.89 -4.06 -3.72
CA LYS A 42 10.32 -5.22 -4.50
C LYS A 42 11.77 -5.10 -4.95
N TYR A 43 12.14 -3.94 -5.45
CA TYR A 43 13.52 -3.67 -5.91
C TYR A 43 14.52 -3.82 -4.76
N HIS A 44 14.19 -3.33 -3.59
CA HIS A 44 15.02 -3.47 -2.39
C HIS A 44 15.28 -4.95 -2.05
N ARG A 45 14.33 -5.82 -2.37
CA ARG A 45 14.43 -7.27 -2.13
C ARG A 45 15.04 -8.06 -3.30
N GLY A 46 15.44 -7.35 -4.36
CA GLY A 46 16.00 -7.98 -5.56
C GLY A 46 14.98 -8.60 -6.50
N ILE A 47 13.73 -8.21 -6.42
CA ILE A 47 12.63 -8.74 -7.25
C ILE A 47 12.42 -7.82 -8.47
N TYR A 48 13.34 -7.90 -9.42
CA TYR A 48 13.36 -6.96 -10.54
C TYR A 48 12.30 -7.22 -11.60
N ALA A 49 11.99 -8.46 -11.86
CA ALA A 49 11.03 -8.83 -12.92
C ALA A 49 9.62 -8.29 -12.65
N GLU A 50 9.26 -8.10 -11.39
CA GLU A 50 7.94 -7.63 -10.98
C GLU A 50 7.79 -6.11 -11.00
N VAL A 51 8.84 -5.40 -11.37
CA VAL A 51 8.79 -3.94 -11.58
C VAL A 51 8.16 -3.62 -12.94
N ASN A 52 8.04 -4.59 -13.83
CA ASN A 52 7.50 -4.40 -15.18
C ASN A 52 5.97 -4.16 -15.14
N PRO A 53 5.48 -3.07 -15.79
CA PRO A 53 4.06 -2.74 -15.81
C PRO A 53 3.18 -3.73 -16.58
N ASN A 54 3.78 -4.57 -17.42
CA ASN A 54 3.05 -5.54 -18.24
C ASN A 54 2.74 -6.85 -17.51
N ILE A 55 3.18 -6.99 -16.27
CA ILE A 55 2.83 -8.15 -15.47
C ILE A 55 1.36 -8.02 -15.07
N ALA A 56 0.58 -9.05 -15.35
CA ALA A 56 -0.84 -9.07 -15.03
C ALA A 56 -1.07 -8.85 -13.54
N TRP A 57 -2.13 -8.10 -13.24
CA TRP A 57 -2.55 -7.89 -11.86
C TRP A 57 -2.77 -9.23 -11.16
N ASN A 58 -2.16 -9.41 -10.02
CA ASN A 58 -2.24 -10.62 -9.23
C ASN A 58 -3.02 -10.34 -7.93
N ALA A 59 -4.07 -11.14 -7.69
CA ALA A 59 -4.88 -11.05 -6.48
C ALA A 59 -4.18 -11.60 -5.23
N GLY A 60 -2.98 -12.17 -5.38
CA GLY A 60 -2.18 -12.68 -4.28
C GLY A 60 -1.45 -11.58 -3.51
N SER A 61 -0.50 -11.98 -2.68
CA SER A 61 0.36 -11.07 -1.94
C SER A 61 1.30 -10.32 -2.87
N ASP A 62 1.50 -9.03 -2.61
CA ASP A 62 2.40 -8.18 -3.41
C ASP A 62 3.85 -8.67 -3.35
N ILE A 63 4.27 -9.17 -2.19
CA ILE A 63 5.57 -9.79 -1.98
C ILE A 63 5.32 -11.24 -1.56
N GLU A 64 5.29 -12.14 -2.52
CA GLU A 64 4.90 -13.54 -2.29
C GLU A 64 5.80 -14.27 -1.29
N SER A 65 7.11 -14.06 -1.37
CA SER A 65 8.08 -14.71 -0.48
C SER A 65 7.86 -14.39 1.01
N GLU A 66 7.22 -13.26 1.29
CA GLU A 66 6.93 -12.80 2.65
C GLU A 66 5.44 -12.92 2.99
N SER A 67 4.62 -13.41 2.08
CA SER A 67 3.16 -13.42 2.21
C SER A 67 2.63 -12.03 2.62
N ALA A 68 3.16 -10.98 1.98
CA ALA A 68 2.92 -9.60 2.37
C ALA A 68 2.11 -8.82 1.35
N SER A 69 1.13 -8.06 1.85
CA SER A 69 0.44 -7.02 1.10
C SER A 69 1.04 -5.67 1.47
N VAL A 70 1.27 -4.82 0.47
CA VAL A 70 1.86 -3.50 0.65
C VAL A 70 0.79 -2.43 0.47
N LYS A 71 0.70 -1.52 1.42
CA LYS A 71 -0.24 -0.40 1.42
C LYS A 71 0.49 0.91 1.65
N SER A 72 -0.05 1.99 1.12
CA SER A 72 0.50 3.33 1.27
C SER A 72 -0.61 4.38 1.31
N SER A 73 -0.24 5.63 1.51
CA SER A 73 -1.17 6.76 1.58
C SER A 73 -2.16 6.76 0.42
N GLY A 74 -3.45 6.84 0.74
CA GLY A 74 -4.52 6.92 -0.25
C GLY A 74 -4.91 5.61 -0.94
N ALA A 75 -4.26 4.50 -0.61
CA ALA A 75 -4.63 3.19 -1.15
C ALA A 75 -6.03 2.79 -0.70
N SER A 76 -6.70 1.99 -1.53
CA SER A 76 -8.01 1.43 -1.18
C SER A 76 -7.85 0.08 -0.48
N LEU A 77 -8.75 -0.18 0.46
CA LEU A 77 -8.84 -1.50 1.09
C LEU A 77 -9.82 -2.36 0.27
N GLY A 78 -9.29 -3.25 -0.55
CA GLY A 78 -10.11 -4.23 -1.25
C GLY A 78 -11.14 -3.62 -2.20
N ARG A 79 -10.68 -2.93 -3.23
CA ARG A 79 -11.56 -2.33 -4.23
C ARG A 79 -12.50 -3.38 -4.85
N GLY A 80 -13.80 -3.09 -4.85
CA GLY A 80 -14.82 -3.96 -5.43
C GLY A 80 -15.30 -5.09 -4.51
N ILE A 81 -14.69 -5.28 -3.36
CA ILE A 81 -15.10 -6.32 -2.42
C ILE A 81 -16.40 -5.91 -1.71
N GLY A 82 -17.34 -6.85 -1.55
CA GLY A 82 -18.59 -6.65 -0.85
C GLY A 82 -19.73 -6.07 -1.68
N GLY A 83 -19.47 -5.66 -2.93
CA GLY A 83 -20.49 -5.13 -3.83
C GLY A 83 -20.89 -3.68 -3.55
N TYR A 84 -21.80 -3.16 -4.36
CA TYR A 84 -22.19 -1.75 -4.33
C TYR A 84 -22.98 -1.33 -3.09
N ALA A 85 -23.82 -2.23 -2.58
CA ALA A 85 -24.72 -1.92 -1.47
C ALA A 85 -24.13 -2.23 -0.10
N ALA A 86 -22.89 -2.74 -0.04
CA ALA A 86 -22.26 -3.12 1.21
C ALA A 86 -21.91 -1.89 2.05
N THR A 87 -22.11 -1.99 3.36
CA THR A 87 -21.65 -0.98 4.32
C THR A 87 -20.14 -1.02 4.45
N ALA A 88 -19.56 0.02 5.07
CA ALA A 88 -18.12 0.07 5.33
C ALA A 88 -17.66 -1.14 6.16
N ASP A 89 -18.40 -1.49 7.22
CA ASP A 89 -18.07 -2.64 8.07
C ASP A 89 -18.13 -3.96 7.30
N GLU A 90 -19.14 -4.12 6.45
CA GLU A 90 -19.27 -5.31 5.60
C GLU A 90 -18.09 -5.43 4.62
N LYS A 91 -17.65 -4.32 4.04
CA LYS A 91 -16.49 -4.31 3.13
C LYS A 91 -15.18 -4.68 3.84
N ILE A 92 -14.98 -4.14 5.02
CA ILE A 92 -13.80 -4.45 5.84
C ILE A 92 -13.81 -5.93 6.24
N GLU A 93 -14.94 -6.43 6.70
CA GLU A 93 -15.10 -7.85 7.06
C GLU A 93 -14.84 -8.76 5.87
N ALA A 94 -15.42 -8.43 4.70
CA ALA A 94 -15.19 -9.20 3.48
C ALA A 94 -13.72 -9.19 3.03
N TYR A 95 -13.04 -8.07 3.18
CA TYR A 95 -11.60 -7.99 2.90
C TYR A 95 -10.82 -8.97 3.76
N PHE A 96 -11.01 -8.92 5.08
CA PHE A 96 -10.27 -9.80 6.01
C PHE A 96 -10.65 -11.26 5.87
N LYS A 97 -11.86 -11.56 5.42
CA LYS A 97 -12.28 -12.93 5.11
C LYS A 97 -11.57 -13.50 3.89
N ASN A 98 -11.28 -12.66 2.89
CA ASN A 98 -10.75 -13.10 1.60
C ASN A 98 -9.24 -12.89 1.43
N VAL A 99 -8.60 -12.06 2.24
CA VAL A 99 -7.18 -11.79 2.12
C VAL A 99 -6.36 -13.02 2.53
N SER A 100 -5.41 -13.39 1.69
CA SER A 100 -4.52 -14.54 1.94
C SER A 100 -3.20 -14.15 2.58
N SER A 101 -2.83 -12.87 2.55
CA SER A 101 -1.59 -12.38 3.14
C SER A 101 -1.58 -12.55 4.67
N THR A 102 -0.42 -12.85 5.21
CA THR A 102 -0.21 -12.97 6.66
C THR A 102 0.53 -11.77 7.24
N THR A 103 1.21 -11.01 6.38
CA THR A 103 1.93 -9.79 6.74
C THR A 103 1.37 -8.62 5.95
N PHE A 104 1.26 -7.46 6.60
CA PHE A 104 0.76 -6.24 5.99
C PHE A 104 1.78 -5.14 6.22
N ILE A 105 2.27 -4.56 5.12
CA ILE A 105 3.31 -3.54 5.16
C ILE A 105 2.71 -2.19 4.82
N TRP A 106 2.84 -1.24 5.74
CA TRP A 106 2.62 0.16 5.44
C TRP A 106 3.97 0.76 5.05
N ILE A 107 4.04 1.32 3.84
CA ILE A 107 5.27 1.87 3.30
C ILE A 107 5.15 3.39 3.11
N HIS A 108 6.18 4.10 3.51
CA HIS A 108 6.29 5.55 3.32
C HIS A 108 7.71 5.92 2.90
N MET A 109 7.82 6.90 2.02
CA MET A 109 9.12 7.40 1.56
C MET A 109 9.16 8.91 1.67
N ASN A 110 10.26 9.43 2.20
CA ASN A 110 10.61 10.83 2.10
C ASN A 110 11.29 11.03 0.74
N GLU A 111 10.64 11.72 -0.18
CA GLU A 111 11.17 11.89 -1.54
C GLU A 111 12.40 12.79 -1.60
N ASP A 112 12.59 13.68 -0.63
CA ASP A 112 13.75 14.56 -0.60
C ASP A 112 15.04 13.80 -0.23
N THR A 113 14.94 12.88 0.72
CA THR A 113 16.07 12.09 1.20
C THR A 113 16.11 10.69 0.60
N GLN A 114 15.04 10.21 -0.03
CA GLN A 114 14.85 8.86 -0.52
C GLN A 114 14.85 7.80 0.59
N GLU A 115 14.66 8.20 1.84
CA GLU A 115 14.51 7.26 2.95
C GLU A 115 13.15 6.60 2.89
N VAL A 116 13.15 5.27 2.91
CA VAL A 116 11.94 4.43 2.91
C VAL A 116 11.80 3.82 4.30
N ILE A 117 10.57 3.81 4.79
CA ILE A 117 10.22 3.15 6.04
C ILE A 117 9.12 2.14 5.74
N GLU A 118 9.31 0.90 6.19
CA GLU A 118 8.31 -0.16 6.12
C GLU A 118 7.90 -0.56 7.53
N TYR A 119 6.60 -0.51 7.79
CA TYR A 119 6.02 -0.95 9.05
C TYR A 119 5.32 -2.28 8.80
N HIS A 120 5.84 -3.35 9.38
CA HIS A 120 5.38 -4.72 9.16
C HIS A 120 4.43 -5.13 10.27
N MET A 121 3.18 -5.35 9.91
CA MET A 121 2.10 -5.73 10.82
C MET A 121 1.65 -7.16 10.57
N ASN A 122 1.27 -7.86 11.63
CA ASN A 122 0.50 -9.07 11.48
C ASN A 122 -0.97 -8.71 11.22
N ARG A 123 -1.81 -9.71 11.01
CA ARG A 123 -3.22 -9.50 10.70
C ARG A 123 -3.96 -8.74 11.81
N ALA A 124 -3.77 -9.12 13.07
CA ALA A 124 -4.44 -8.48 14.20
C ALA A 124 -4.04 -6.99 14.32
N GLU A 125 -2.77 -6.68 14.14
CA GLU A 125 -2.28 -5.31 14.15
C GLU A 125 -2.83 -4.51 12.97
N PHE A 126 -2.90 -5.12 11.80
CA PHE A 126 -3.45 -4.47 10.61
C PHE A 126 -4.96 -4.20 10.75
N GLU A 127 -5.71 -5.07 11.39
CA GLU A 127 -7.13 -4.82 11.68
C GLU A 127 -7.31 -3.57 12.54
N ILE A 128 -6.46 -3.38 13.54
CA ILE A 128 -6.46 -2.17 14.37
C ILE A 128 -6.08 -0.95 13.54
N PHE A 129 -5.04 -1.07 12.72
CA PHE A 129 -4.59 0.00 11.82
C PHE A 129 -5.72 0.46 10.89
N VAL A 130 -6.41 -0.47 10.27
CA VAL A 130 -7.56 -0.19 9.39
C VAL A 130 -8.65 0.57 10.15
N SER A 131 -8.98 0.16 11.36
CA SER A 131 -10.01 0.81 12.16
C SER A 131 -9.66 2.26 12.54
N LYS A 132 -8.37 2.56 12.65
CA LYS A 132 -7.88 3.89 13.08
C LYS A 132 -7.58 4.85 11.92
N PHE A 133 -7.08 4.35 10.81
CA PHE A 133 -6.43 5.16 9.78
C PHE A 133 -7.02 5.03 8.38
N THR A 134 -8.27 4.61 8.31
CA THR A 134 -9.03 4.66 7.05
C THR A 134 -10.17 5.67 7.16
N ARG A 135 -10.67 6.05 5.99
CA ARG A 135 -11.88 6.86 5.87
C ARG A 135 -12.79 6.24 4.83
N VAL A 136 -14.08 6.47 5.01
CA VAL A 136 -15.08 6.07 4.04
C VAL A 136 -15.34 7.25 3.10
N CYS A 137 -15.32 6.99 1.81
CA CYS A 137 -15.67 7.99 0.81
C CYS A 137 -16.53 7.37 -0.28
N ASN A 138 -17.34 8.20 -0.93
CA ASN A 138 -18.10 7.77 -2.09
C ASN A 138 -17.23 7.89 -3.33
N SER A 139 -17.29 6.88 -4.18
CA SER A 139 -16.68 6.97 -5.50
C SER A 139 -17.48 7.99 -6.32
N SER A 140 -16.80 8.91 -6.98
CA SER A 140 -17.43 9.99 -7.75
C SER A 140 -18.29 9.50 -8.91
N ASN A 141 -17.99 8.33 -9.45
CA ASN A 141 -18.65 7.80 -10.65
C ASN A 141 -19.59 6.62 -10.36
N HIS A 142 -19.53 6.07 -9.19
CA HIS A 142 -20.32 4.91 -8.80
C HIS A 142 -20.81 5.14 -7.37
N LYS A 143 -22.03 4.76 -7.07
CA LYS A 143 -22.62 4.90 -5.72
C LYS A 143 -21.99 3.92 -4.71
N GLU A 144 -20.80 3.46 -4.98
CA GLU A 144 -20.08 2.51 -4.14
C GLU A 144 -19.27 3.23 -3.07
N LEU A 145 -19.34 2.73 -1.85
CA LEU A 145 -18.45 3.17 -0.77
C LEU A 145 -17.04 2.63 -1.01
N ALA A 146 -16.06 3.48 -0.80
CA ALA A 146 -14.66 3.10 -0.83
C ALA A 146 -14.04 3.30 0.55
N ILE A 147 -13.26 2.33 0.98
CA ILE A 147 -12.46 2.44 2.20
C ILE A 147 -11.06 2.82 1.76
N ARG A 148 -10.61 4.01 2.16
CA ARG A 148 -9.28 4.51 1.77
C ARG A 148 -8.43 4.77 2.98
N PHE A 149 -7.17 4.41 2.89
CA PHE A 149 -6.17 4.76 3.91
C PHE A 149 -5.91 6.26 3.90
N ARG A 150 -5.79 6.83 5.09
CA ARG A 150 -5.41 8.22 5.27
C ARG A 150 -3.95 8.42 4.87
N LYS A 151 -3.56 9.66 4.62
CA LYS A 151 -2.16 10.00 4.33
C LYS A 151 -1.29 9.69 5.54
N HIS A 152 -0.06 9.32 5.29
CA HIS A 152 0.94 9.11 6.33
C HIS A 152 1.15 10.38 7.15
N THR A 153 1.06 10.26 8.46
CA THR A 153 1.17 11.37 9.41
C THR A 153 2.03 10.99 10.60
N LYS A 154 2.44 12.00 11.37
CA LYS A 154 3.16 11.77 12.63
C LYS A 154 2.34 10.98 13.64
N LYS A 155 1.01 11.10 13.58
CA LYS A 155 0.10 10.32 14.43
C LYS A 155 0.19 8.83 14.10
N MET A 156 0.27 8.48 12.82
CA MET A 156 0.54 7.09 12.41
C MET A 156 1.90 6.61 12.90
N GLU A 157 2.93 7.43 12.72
CA GLU A 157 4.29 7.08 13.17
C GLU A 157 4.31 6.80 14.67
N ALA A 158 3.65 7.64 15.46
CA ALA A 158 3.56 7.47 16.92
C ALA A 158 2.84 6.16 17.28
N TRP A 159 1.76 5.83 16.57
CA TRP A 159 1.05 4.58 16.78
C TRP A 159 1.94 3.37 16.45
N PHE A 160 2.62 3.40 15.31
CA PHE A 160 3.55 2.33 14.93
C PHE A 160 4.65 2.15 15.97
N GLU A 161 5.24 3.24 16.44
CA GLU A 161 6.29 3.18 17.46
C GLU A 161 5.77 2.58 18.79
N SER A 162 4.53 2.90 19.16
CA SER A 162 3.91 2.34 20.36
C SER A 162 3.64 0.83 20.25
N MET A 163 3.45 0.34 19.02
CA MET A 163 3.16 -1.06 18.74
C MET A 163 4.43 -1.86 18.43
N ALA A 164 5.54 -1.19 18.17
CA ALA A 164 6.78 -1.88 17.83
C ALA A 164 7.28 -2.68 19.03
N THR A 165 7.66 -3.93 18.77
CA THR A 165 8.30 -4.77 19.78
C THR A 165 9.76 -4.37 19.90
N THR A 166 10.14 -4.05 21.10
CA THR A 166 11.55 -3.79 21.42
C THR A 166 12.30 -5.07 21.69
#